data_6744ca21fd0987677540e33639b2beac
#
_entry.id   6744ca21fd0987677540e33639b2beac
#
_cell.length_a   1.000
_cell.length_b   1.000
_cell.length_c   1.000
_cell.angle_alpha   90.00
_cell.angle_beta   90.00
_cell.angle_gamma   90.00
#
_symmetry.space_group_name_H-M   'P 1'
#
loop_
_entity.id
_entity.type
_entity.pdbx_description
1 polymer ?
#
loop_
_entity_poly.entity_id
_entity_poly.type
_entity_poly.pdbx_seq_one_letter_code
_entity_poly.pdbx_strand_id
1 'polypeptide(L)'
;FSHFLAIGVLWSILEYVREFRQVFGTDQMSIDQATAAIAEFEKTLVTPNSRFDLWLLGKNDALSSQELAGYQLFKDSGCVACHNGEAVGGNSFQKMGVVEPYKGGAEIEGRAAVTGQDADRFNFKVPTLRNVALTYPYFHDGAADTLGEAVEIMGRIQLGKKFTPEENAQIVA
;
A
#
# COMPACT_ATOMS: atom_id res chain seq x y z
N PHE A 1 -4.59 -20.10 12.61
CA PHE A 1 -5.93 -20.73 12.55
C PHE A 1 -6.71 -20.38 11.28
N SER A 2 -6.68 -19.12 10.79
CA SER A 2 -7.50 -18.71 9.63
C SER A 2 -7.01 -19.28 8.29
N HIS A 3 -5.71 -19.48 8.10
CA HIS A 3 -5.14 -19.96 6.82
C HIS A 3 -5.50 -21.44 6.53
N PHE A 4 -5.55 -22.28 7.55
CA PHE A 4 -5.96 -23.68 7.40
C PHE A 4 -7.45 -23.79 7.05
N LEU A 5 -8.28 -22.87 7.56
CA LEU A 5 -9.71 -22.87 7.27
C LEU A 5 -9.98 -22.46 5.81
N ALA A 6 -9.28 -21.46 5.32
CA ALA A 6 -9.43 -20.98 3.93
C ALA A 6 -9.03 -22.06 2.90
N ILE A 7 -7.91 -22.75 3.12
CA ILE A 7 -7.50 -23.86 2.26
C ILE A 7 -8.48 -25.03 2.36
N GLY A 8 -8.97 -25.36 3.57
CA GLY A 8 -9.98 -26.40 3.76
C GLY A 8 -11.28 -26.14 2.99
N VAL A 9 -11.72 -24.88 2.92
CA VAL A 9 -12.89 -24.48 2.14
C VAL A 9 -12.63 -24.63 0.63
N LEU A 10 -11.46 -24.19 0.14
CA LEU A 10 -11.11 -24.34 -1.29
C LEU A 10 -11.06 -25.81 -1.72
N TRP A 11 -10.57 -26.71 -0.85
CA TRP A 11 -10.57 -28.14 -1.13
C TRP A 11 -11.97 -28.74 -1.26
N SER A 12 -12.98 -28.15 -0.66
CA SER A 12 -14.36 -28.60 -0.76
C SER A 12 -15.04 -28.20 -2.08
N ILE A 13 -14.41 -27.31 -2.86
CA ILE A 13 -14.93 -26.83 -4.13
C ILE A 13 -14.19 -27.56 -5.26
N LEU A 14 -14.84 -28.58 -5.83
CA LEU A 14 -14.26 -29.43 -6.90
C LEU A 14 -13.70 -28.65 -8.09
N GLU A 15 -14.24 -27.49 -8.38
CA GLU A 15 -13.79 -26.62 -9.47
C GLU A 15 -12.37 -26.10 -9.19
N TYR A 16 -12.08 -25.58 -8.00
CA TYR A 16 -10.74 -25.14 -7.62
C TYR A 16 -9.74 -26.28 -7.65
N VAL A 17 -10.09 -27.46 -7.15
CA VAL A 17 -9.22 -28.65 -7.21
C VAL A 17 -8.83 -28.98 -8.64
N ARG A 18 -9.81 -28.96 -9.54
CA ARG A 18 -9.56 -29.23 -10.98
C ARG A 18 -8.64 -28.20 -11.61
N GLU A 19 -8.88 -26.91 -11.36
CA GLU A 19 -8.07 -25.82 -11.90
C GLU A 19 -6.66 -25.84 -11.34
N PHE A 20 -6.49 -26.07 -10.03
CA PHE A 20 -5.17 -26.25 -9.41
C PHE A 20 -4.40 -27.41 -10.03
N ARG A 21 -5.08 -28.54 -10.30
CA ARG A 21 -4.46 -29.64 -11.01
C ARG A 21 -3.95 -29.27 -12.40
N GLN A 22 -4.73 -28.49 -13.13
CA GLN A 22 -4.34 -28.04 -14.46
C GLN A 22 -3.15 -27.08 -14.45
N VAL A 23 -3.08 -26.16 -13.47
CA VAL A 23 -2.04 -25.13 -13.40
C VAL A 23 -0.79 -25.66 -12.72
N PHE A 24 -0.91 -26.38 -11.62
CA PHE A 24 0.21 -26.80 -10.78
C PHE A 24 0.59 -28.28 -10.91
N GLY A 25 -0.17 -29.08 -11.67
CA GLY A 25 0.10 -30.49 -11.88
C GLY A 25 -0.07 -31.38 -10.64
N THR A 26 -0.76 -30.91 -9.62
CA THR A 26 -0.97 -31.61 -8.34
C THR A 26 -2.39 -31.47 -7.86
N ASP A 27 -2.87 -32.49 -7.15
CA ASP A 27 -4.17 -32.50 -6.49
C ASP A 27 -4.13 -31.89 -5.09
N GLN A 28 -2.94 -31.63 -4.58
CA GLN A 28 -2.74 -31.02 -3.25
C GLN A 28 -2.46 -29.53 -3.38
N MET A 29 -3.41 -28.73 -2.89
CA MET A 29 -3.25 -27.29 -2.82
C MET A 29 -2.40 -26.92 -1.60
N SER A 30 -1.33 -26.14 -1.81
CA SER A 30 -0.54 -25.52 -0.74
C SER A 30 -0.83 -24.03 -0.66
N ILE A 31 -0.48 -23.45 0.49
CA ILE A 31 -0.57 -21.99 0.65
C ILE A 31 0.35 -21.26 -0.36
N ASP A 32 1.51 -21.81 -0.63
CA ASP A 32 2.47 -21.23 -1.57
C ASP A 32 1.91 -21.19 -3.00
N GLN A 33 1.20 -22.24 -3.41
CA GLN A 33 0.55 -22.28 -4.72
C GLN A 33 -0.64 -21.30 -4.78
N ALA A 34 -1.43 -21.22 -3.72
CA ALA A 34 -2.55 -20.28 -3.64
C ALA A 34 -2.06 -18.83 -3.69
N THR A 35 -1.02 -18.50 -2.93
CA THR A 35 -0.42 -17.16 -2.94
C THR A 35 0.28 -16.85 -4.26
N ALA A 36 0.90 -17.83 -4.92
CA ALA A 36 1.47 -17.66 -6.26
C ALA A 36 0.38 -17.35 -7.31
N ALA A 37 -0.75 -18.05 -7.27
CA ALA A 37 -1.88 -17.77 -8.17
C ALA A 37 -2.45 -16.36 -7.94
N ILE A 38 -2.60 -15.95 -6.68
CA ILE A 38 -3.04 -14.59 -6.32
C ILE A 38 -2.02 -13.55 -6.83
N ALA A 39 -0.72 -13.79 -6.64
CA ALA A 39 0.32 -12.88 -7.10
C ALA A 39 0.33 -12.73 -8.64
N GLU A 40 0.08 -13.79 -9.39
CA GLU A 40 -0.05 -13.70 -10.86
C GLU A 40 -1.31 -12.90 -11.27
N PHE A 41 -2.42 -13.10 -10.57
CA PHE A 41 -3.61 -12.29 -10.78
C PHE A 41 -3.37 -10.81 -10.48
N GLU A 42 -2.71 -10.50 -9.37
CA GLU A 42 -2.39 -9.11 -8.99
C GLU A 42 -1.56 -8.38 -10.05
N LYS A 43 -0.71 -9.07 -10.81
CA LYS A 43 0.05 -8.47 -11.92
C LYS A 43 -0.86 -7.97 -13.05
N THR A 44 -2.08 -8.44 -13.14
CA THR A 44 -3.07 -7.97 -14.13
C THR A 44 -3.83 -6.72 -13.66
N LEU A 45 -3.79 -6.42 -12.35
CA LEU A 45 -4.48 -5.28 -11.74
C LEU A 45 -3.70 -3.99 -11.93
N VAL A 46 -3.56 -3.57 -13.16
CA VAL A 46 -2.89 -2.33 -13.54
C VAL A 46 -3.91 -1.26 -13.92
N THR A 47 -3.67 -0.03 -13.48
CA THR A 47 -4.50 1.15 -13.79
C THR A 47 -3.66 2.18 -14.56
N PRO A 48 -3.34 1.91 -15.83
CA PRO A 48 -2.55 2.82 -16.65
C PRO A 48 -3.37 4.05 -17.08
N ASN A 49 -2.65 5.07 -17.55
CA ASN A 49 -3.24 6.28 -18.12
C ASN A 49 -4.05 7.12 -17.12
N SER A 50 -3.67 7.11 -15.85
CA SER A 50 -4.15 8.12 -14.91
C SER A 50 -3.79 9.53 -15.41
N ARG A 51 -4.44 10.57 -14.90
CA ARG A 51 -4.08 11.95 -15.23
C ARG A 51 -2.61 12.23 -14.93
N PHE A 52 -2.07 11.67 -13.86
CA PHE A 52 -0.66 11.75 -13.51
C PHE A 52 0.25 11.06 -14.53
N ASP A 53 -0.11 9.86 -15.00
CA ASP A 53 0.63 9.16 -16.05
C ASP A 53 0.66 9.96 -17.35
N LEU A 54 -0.48 10.52 -17.73
CA LEU A 54 -0.60 11.35 -18.94
C LEU A 54 0.27 12.61 -18.84
N TRP A 55 0.34 13.23 -17.67
CA TRP A 55 1.22 14.37 -17.43
C TRP A 55 2.69 13.96 -17.53
N LEU A 56 3.11 12.84 -16.96
CA LEU A 56 4.47 12.30 -17.09
C LEU A 56 4.82 12.00 -18.55
N LEU A 57 3.85 11.65 -19.39
CA LEU A 57 4.01 11.44 -20.82
C LEU A 57 3.99 12.74 -21.64
N GLY A 58 3.97 13.91 -20.99
CA GLY A 58 4.09 15.22 -21.62
C GLY A 58 2.75 15.90 -21.94
N LYS A 59 1.60 15.37 -21.49
CA LYS A 59 0.30 16.07 -21.57
C LYS A 59 0.20 17.08 -20.45
N ASN A 60 0.76 18.28 -20.66
CA ASN A 60 0.91 19.31 -19.62
C ASN A 60 -0.41 19.81 -19.02
N ASP A 61 -1.52 19.65 -19.72
CA ASP A 61 -2.87 20.00 -19.30
C ASP A 61 -3.61 18.89 -18.52
N ALA A 62 -2.99 17.72 -18.34
CA ALA A 62 -3.60 16.60 -17.65
C ALA A 62 -3.78 16.83 -16.14
N LEU A 63 -2.94 17.66 -15.54
CA LEU A 63 -3.05 18.06 -14.13
C LEU A 63 -3.36 19.56 -14.03
N SER A 64 -4.18 19.91 -13.05
CA SER A 64 -4.44 21.29 -12.68
C SER A 64 -3.25 21.93 -11.97
N SER A 65 -3.23 23.26 -11.90
CA SER A 65 -2.20 23.98 -11.12
C SER A 65 -2.17 23.61 -9.64
N GLN A 66 -3.33 23.29 -9.06
CA GLN A 66 -3.43 22.84 -7.67
C GLN A 66 -2.78 21.48 -7.47
N GLU A 67 -3.06 20.51 -8.35
CA GLU A 67 -2.47 19.16 -8.30
C GLU A 67 -0.95 19.22 -8.51
N LEU A 68 -0.47 20.09 -9.41
CA LEU A 68 0.96 20.30 -9.61
C LEU A 68 1.63 20.92 -8.39
N ALA A 69 0.98 21.87 -7.72
CA ALA A 69 1.47 22.46 -6.48
C ALA A 69 1.51 21.39 -5.36
N GLY A 70 0.48 20.57 -5.26
CA GLY A 70 0.44 19.44 -4.31
C GLY A 70 1.54 18.41 -4.57
N TYR A 71 1.76 18.04 -5.82
CA TYR A 71 2.87 17.15 -6.20
C TYR A 71 4.24 17.76 -5.89
N GLN A 72 4.42 19.05 -6.11
CA GLN A 72 5.67 19.73 -5.73
C GLN A 72 5.86 19.71 -4.22
N LEU A 73 4.82 20.04 -3.45
CA LEU A 73 4.86 19.99 -1.99
C LEU A 73 5.14 18.58 -1.47
N PHE A 74 4.54 17.55 -2.07
CA PHE A 74 4.82 16.14 -1.78
C PHE A 74 6.30 15.80 -1.94
N LYS A 75 6.94 16.26 -3.04
CA LYS A 75 8.38 16.09 -3.26
C LYS A 75 9.22 16.84 -2.24
N ASP A 76 8.95 18.13 -2.06
CA ASP A 76 9.73 19.02 -1.20
C ASP A 76 9.60 18.66 0.28
N SER A 77 8.50 18.01 0.64
CA SER A 77 8.30 17.49 1.97
C SER A 77 9.08 16.22 2.26
N GLY A 78 9.54 15.49 1.23
CA GLY A 78 10.32 14.27 1.39
C GLY A 78 9.51 12.98 1.28
N CYS A 79 8.21 13.04 0.95
CA CYS A 79 7.34 11.86 0.80
C CYS A 79 7.87 10.88 -0.27
N VAL A 80 8.49 11.42 -1.32
CA VAL A 80 9.09 10.64 -2.41
C VAL A 80 10.25 9.74 -1.98
N ALA A 81 10.81 9.94 -0.78
CA ALA A 81 11.87 9.05 -0.28
C ALA A 81 11.37 7.61 -0.12
N CYS A 82 10.11 7.44 0.26
CA CYS A 82 9.46 6.14 0.43
C CYS A 82 8.41 5.87 -0.67
N HIS A 83 7.66 6.88 -1.09
CA HIS A 83 6.62 6.79 -2.12
C HIS A 83 7.17 7.18 -3.49
N ASN A 84 7.83 6.23 -4.17
CA ASN A 84 8.47 6.42 -5.48
C ASN A 84 8.26 5.21 -6.40
N GLY A 85 8.79 5.30 -7.62
CA GLY A 85 8.66 4.27 -8.64
C GLY A 85 7.28 4.26 -9.32
N GLU A 86 7.04 3.29 -10.19
CA GLU A 86 5.84 3.20 -11.03
C GLU A 86 4.53 3.15 -10.22
N ALA A 87 4.56 2.48 -9.08
CA ALA A 87 3.41 2.34 -8.18
C ALA A 87 3.33 3.46 -7.13
N VAL A 88 4.26 4.41 -7.14
CA VAL A 88 4.38 5.46 -6.10
C VAL A 88 4.38 4.83 -4.71
N GLY A 89 5.26 3.85 -4.51
CA GLY A 89 5.35 2.98 -3.34
C GLY A 89 5.44 1.50 -3.73
N GLY A 90 5.23 0.61 -2.80
CA GLY A 90 5.17 -0.84 -3.02
C GLY A 90 6.51 -1.57 -3.15
N ASN A 91 7.62 -0.85 -3.21
CA ASN A 91 8.95 -1.37 -3.55
C ASN A 91 9.92 -1.50 -2.37
N SER A 92 9.53 -1.11 -1.17
CA SER A 92 10.38 -1.14 0.01
C SER A 92 9.60 -1.38 1.29
N PHE A 93 10.33 -1.79 2.35
CA PHE A 93 9.84 -1.80 3.71
C PHE A 93 10.43 -0.60 4.45
N GLN A 94 9.61 0.11 5.21
CA GLN A 94 10.02 1.27 5.98
C GLN A 94 9.40 1.25 7.36
N LYS A 95 10.12 1.78 8.33
CA LYS A 95 9.62 1.90 9.70
C LYS A 95 8.55 2.99 9.75
N MET A 96 7.38 2.64 10.24
CA MET A 96 6.33 3.60 10.54
C MET A 96 6.62 4.31 11.87
N GLY A 97 6.59 5.63 11.86
CA GLY A 97 6.86 6.42 13.05
C GLY A 97 8.34 6.61 13.35
N VAL A 98 9.10 7.15 12.38
CA VAL A 98 10.55 7.41 12.53
C VAL A 98 10.83 8.63 13.42
N VAL A 99 9.99 9.66 13.35
CA VAL A 99 10.13 10.91 14.11
C VAL A 99 9.32 10.85 15.40
N GLU A 100 8.04 10.49 15.28
CA GLU A 100 7.19 10.21 16.43
C GLU A 100 6.68 8.77 16.35
N PRO A 101 6.66 8.02 17.47
CA PRO A 101 6.12 6.67 17.47
C PRO A 101 4.67 6.66 16.97
N TYR A 102 4.36 5.71 16.07
CA TYR A 102 2.99 5.45 15.69
C TYR A 102 2.22 4.88 16.89
N LYS A 103 1.07 5.46 17.18
CA LYS A 103 0.25 5.07 18.34
C LYS A 103 -0.87 4.09 17.97
N GLY A 104 -0.76 3.40 16.85
CA GLY A 104 -1.66 2.30 16.49
C GLY A 104 -1.60 1.17 17.50
N GLY A 105 -2.53 0.21 17.41
CA GLY A 105 -2.68 -0.85 18.41
C GLY A 105 -1.37 -1.55 18.75
N ALA A 106 -1.14 -1.79 20.02
CA ALA A 106 0.09 -2.39 20.56
C ALA A 106 0.42 -3.79 19.99
N GLU A 107 -0.53 -4.40 19.28
CA GLU A 107 -0.41 -5.73 18.67
C GLU A 107 0.21 -5.69 17.25
N ILE A 108 0.47 -4.49 16.71
CA ILE A 108 0.95 -4.34 15.33
C ILE A 108 2.48 -4.39 15.32
N GLU A 109 3.03 -5.56 15.10
CA GLU A 109 4.48 -5.75 15.07
C GLU A 109 5.13 -5.46 13.70
N GLY A 110 4.31 -5.32 12.66
CA GLY A 110 4.81 -5.19 11.29
C GLY A 110 5.57 -6.45 10.84
N ARG A 111 6.65 -6.26 10.11
CA ARG A 111 7.51 -7.33 9.60
C ARG A 111 8.09 -8.22 10.70
N ALA A 112 8.27 -7.70 11.91
CA ALA A 112 8.76 -8.49 13.05
C ALA A 112 7.87 -9.69 13.38
N ALA A 113 6.57 -9.62 13.12
CA ALA A 113 5.64 -10.74 13.29
C ALA A 113 6.02 -11.97 12.42
N VAL A 114 6.75 -11.76 11.33
CA VAL A 114 7.20 -12.82 10.41
C VAL A 114 8.66 -13.18 10.66
N THR A 115 9.52 -12.19 10.89
CA THR A 115 10.97 -12.41 11.02
C THR A 115 11.41 -12.73 12.44
N GLY A 116 10.61 -12.38 13.45
CA GLY A 116 10.98 -12.48 14.86
C GLY A 116 12.12 -11.53 15.29
N GLN A 117 12.49 -10.58 14.44
CA GLN A 117 13.59 -9.65 14.70
C GLN A 117 13.06 -8.30 15.21
N ASP A 118 13.54 -7.83 16.37
CA ASP A 118 13.17 -6.52 16.93
C ASP A 118 13.47 -5.35 15.98
N ALA A 119 14.53 -5.45 15.17
CA ALA A 119 14.88 -4.45 14.17
C ALA A 119 13.77 -4.26 13.11
N ASP A 120 12.94 -5.27 12.90
CA ASP A 120 11.83 -5.25 11.95
C ASP A 120 10.50 -4.76 12.57
N ARG A 121 10.50 -4.39 13.86
CA ARG A 121 9.30 -3.82 14.50
C ARG A 121 8.86 -2.54 13.82
N PHE A 122 7.56 -2.47 13.55
CA PHE A 122 6.91 -1.38 12.84
C PHE A 122 7.42 -1.15 11.40
N ASN A 123 8.19 -2.08 10.85
CA ASN A 123 8.51 -2.06 9.43
C ASN A 123 7.32 -2.61 8.64
N PHE A 124 6.80 -1.77 7.75
CA PHE A 124 5.70 -2.13 6.84
C PHE A 124 6.14 -1.96 5.39
N LYS A 125 5.57 -2.74 4.51
CA LYS A 125 5.67 -2.48 3.08
C LYS A 125 5.06 -1.10 2.82
N VAL A 126 5.82 -0.21 2.20
CA VAL A 126 5.29 1.10 1.78
C VAL A 126 4.14 0.86 0.80
N PRO A 127 2.92 1.31 1.10
CA PRO A 127 1.79 1.08 0.21
C PRO A 127 1.93 1.86 -1.09
N THR A 128 1.35 1.33 -2.17
CA THR A 128 1.15 2.10 -3.39
C THR A 128 0.21 3.27 -3.12
N LEU A 129 0.47 4.42 -3.74
CA LEU A 129 -0.45 5.55 -3.74
C LEU A 129 -1.36 5.58 -4.98
N ARG A 130 -1.20 4.64 -5.92
CA ARG A 130 -2.15 4.49 -7.03
C ARG A 130 -3.51 4.08 -6.48
N ASN A 131 -4.56 4.78 -6.92
CA ASN A 131 -5.95 4.60 -6.45
C ASN A 131 -6.15 4.84 -4.94
N VAL A 132 -5.20 5.48 -4.25
CA VAL A 132 -5.26 5.65 -2.80
C VAL A 132 -6.55 6.34 -2.33
N ALA A 133 -7.12 7.23 -3.13
CA ALA A 133 -8.39 7.89 -2.80
C ALA A 133 -9.59 6.94 -2.62
N LEU A 134 -9.49 5.70 -3.13
CA LEU A 134 -10.56 4.70 -3.12
C LEU A 134 -10.37 3.60 -2.06
N THR A 135 -9.26 3.61 -1.34
CA THR A 135 -8.84 2.48 -0.48
C THR A 135 -8.88 2.82 1.01
N TYR A 136 -9.83 3.63 1.42
CA TYR A 136 -10.10 3.92 2.84
C TYR A 136 -10.72 2.69 3.56
N PRO A 137 -10.55 2.58 4.91
CA PRO A 137 -9.72 3.41 5.79
C PRO A 137 -8.22 3.15 5.61
N TYR A 138 -7.40 4.14 6.02
CA TYR A 138 -5.96 4.14 5.79
C TYR A 138 -5.17 3.58 6.97
N PHE A 139 -3.89 3.24 6.70
CA PHE A 139 -2.95 2.53 7.55
C PHE A 139 -3.28 1.05 7.71
N HIS A 140 -2.36 0.33 8.36
CA HIS A 140 -2.47 -1.10 8.54
C HIS A 140 -3.65 -1.51 9.45
N ASP A 141 -4.01 -0.65 10.36
CA ASP A 141 -5.10 -0.84 11.35
C ASP A 141 -6.37 -0.05 11.00
N GLY A 142 -6.37 0.66 9.89
CA GLY A 142 -7.51 1.49 9.48
C GLY A 142 -7.74 2.71 10.37
N ALA A 143 -6.70 3.21 11.05
CA ALA A 143 -6.83 4.27 12.05
C ALA A 143 -7.11 5.67 11.48
N ALA A 144 -7.06 5.87 10.17
CA ALA A 144 -7.42 7.12 9.52
C ALA A 144 -8.57 6.90 8.52
N ASP A 145 -9.68 7.57 8.74
CA ASP A 145 -10.89 7.44 7.92
C ASP A 145 -10.78 8.22 6.60
N THR A 146 -9.97 9.28 6.58
CA THR A 146 -9.82 10.15 5.42
C THR A 146 -8.37 10.25 4.96
N LEU A 147 -8.17 10.51 3.66
CA LEU A 147 -6.84 10.73 3.11
C LEU A 147 -6.15 11.95 3.73
N GLY A 148 -6.92 13.00 4.06
CA GLY A 148 -6.41 14.17 4.75
C GLY A 148 -5.84 13.85 6.13
N GLU A 149 -6.52 13.01 6.91
CA GLU A 149 -6.01 12.51 8.20
C GLU A 149 -4.74 11.67 8.01
N ALA A 150 -4.73 10.81 6.99
CA ALA A 150 -3.55 9.99 6.69
C ALA A 150 -2.33 10.87 6.33
N VAL A 151 -2.51 11.93 5.54
CA VAL A 151 -1.46 12.89 5.18
C VAL A 151 -0.97 13.65 6.42
N GLU A 152 -1.87 14.10 7.31
CA GLU A 152 -1.51 14.77 8.55
C GLU A 152 -0.68 13.86 9.46
N ILE A 153 -1.14 12.63 9.68
CA ILE A 153 -0.43 11.65 10.51
C ILE A 153 0.94 11.35 9.92
N MET A 154 1.04 11.07 8.60
CA MET A 154 2.31 10.81 7.93
C MET A 154 3.27 12.02 8.02
N GLY A 155 2.77 13.23 7.80
CA GLY A 155 3.55 14.45 7.99
C GLY A 155 4.21 14.50 9.37
N ARG A 156 3.42 14.23 10.40
CA ARG A 156 3.87 14.32 11.78
C ARG A 156 4.82 13.18 12.17
N ILE A 157 4.41 11.92 11.96
CA ILE A 157 5.17 10.77 12.48
C ILE A 157 6.39 10.38 11.64
N GLN A 158 6.37 10.65 10.32
CA GLN A 158 7.46 10.28 9.41
C GLN A 158 8.41 11.45 9.15
N LEU A 159 7.87 12.68 9.04
CA LEU A 159 8.62 13.83 8.56
C LEU A 159 8.85 14.91 9.66
N GLY A 160 8.16 14.78 10.80
CA GLY A 160 8.16 15.83 11.84
C GLY A 160 7.57 17.14 11.35
N LYS A 161 6.70 17.08 10.32
CA LYS A 161 6.03 18.24 9.71
C LYS A 161 4.58 18.31 10.14
N LYS A 162 4.12 19.53 10.35
CA LYS A 162 2.70 19.83 10.54
C LYS A 162 2.24 20.67 9.35
N PHE A 163 1.51 20.06 8.46
CA PHE A 163 0.93 20.75 7.30
C PHE A 163 -0.21 21.69 7.74
N THR A 164 -0.32 22.83 7.08
CA THR A 164 -1.52 23.64 7.19
C THR A 164 -2.71 22.94 6.52
N PRO A 165 -3.96 23.33 6.81
CA PRO A 165 -5.12 22.78 6.11
C PRO A 165 -5.03 22.91 4.58
N GLU A 166 -4.47 24.04 4.11
CA GLU A 166 -4.28 24.32 2.69
C GLU A 166 -3.21 23.41 2.07
N GLU A 167 -2.08 23.22 2.74
CA GLU A 167 -1.02 22.31 2.30
C GLU A 167 -1.50 20.86 2.27
N ASN A 168 -2.24 20.46 3.30
CA ASN A 168 -2.84 19.12 3.35
C ASN A 168 -3.80 18.91 2.18
N ALA A 169 -4.70 19.87 1.93
CA ALA A 169 -5.64 19.81 0.81
C ALA A 169 -4.93 19.80 -0.56
N GLN A 170 -3.78 20.45 -0.70
CA GLN A 170 -2.96 20.38 -1.91
C GLN A 170 -2.33 19.00 -2.12
N ILE A 171 -1.83 18.37 -1.06
CA ILE A 171 -1.24 17.03 -1.16
C ILE A 171 -2.32 15.98 -1.50
N VAL A 172 -3.53 16.16 -0.99
CA VAL A 172 -4.68 15.26 -1.23
C VAL A 172 -5.26 15.39 -2.63
N ALA A 173 -5.14 16.57 -3.28
CA ALA A 173 -5.73 16.84 -4.60
C ALA A 173 -5.10 16.00 -5.71
#